data_e740af9ade522ac1e3a91eb0176b09bf
#
_entry.id   e740af9ade522ac1e3a91eb0176b09bf
#
_cell.length_a   1.000
_cell.length_b   1.000
_cell.length_c   1.000
_cell.angle_alpha   90.00
_cell.angle_beta   90.00
_cell.angle_gamma   90.00
#
_symmetry.space_group_name_H-M   'P 1'
#
loop_
_entity.id
_entity.type
_entity.pdbx_description
1 polymer ?
#
loop_
_entity_poly.entity_id
_entity_poly.type
_entity_poly.pdbx_seq_one_letter_code
_entity_poly.pdbx_strand_id
1 'polypeptide(L)'
;FCGTEISNDSEFCTKCGTIFIDDVSCFNHSDDDAKGVCAICHQAYCKKCGLRVNGIFLCNQHSDYEIYEGMARVFGSSDEQQVNLFKSVLEENNLHPFIYQRKASPISLGAGDYTLFRASGDPRGQIINEIKLMVPCAEVLHAEKIIDELDQSTIE
;
A
#
# COMPACT_ATOMS: atom_id res chain seq x y z
N PHE A 1 -16.36 -5.69 -8.76
CA PHE A 1 -15.38 -5.92 -9.82
C PHE A 1 -14.49 -4.68 -9.92
N CYS A 2 -13.14 -4.85 -9.89
CA CYS A 2 -12.18 -3.75 -9.94
C CYS A 2 -11.87 -3.25 -11.37
N GLY A 3 -12.51 -3.83 -12.39
CA GLY A 3 -12.34 -3.45 -13.81
C GLY A 3 -10.99 -3.83 -14.42
N THR A 4 -10.20 -4.67 -13.74
CA THR A 4 -8.93 -5.16 -14.28
C THR A 4 -9.19 -6.28 -15.28
N GLU A 5 -8.56 -6.20 -16.46
CA GLU A 5 -8.53 -7.30 -17.41
C GLU A 5 -7.68 -8.43 -16.83
N ILE A 6 -8.22 -9.64 -16.83
CA ILE A 6 -7.56 -10.85 -16.34
C ILE A 6 -7.62 -11.91 -17.41
N SER A 7 -6.63 -12.80 -17.45
CA SER A 7 -6.66 -13.97 -18.32
C SER A 7 -7.71 -14.96 -17.85
N ASN A 8 -8.28 -15.71 -18.80
CA ASN A 8 -9.32 -16.71 -18.50
C ASN A 8 -8.85 -17.83 -17.55
N ASP A 9 -7.55 -18.02 -17.43
CA ASP A 9 -6.93 -19.07 -16.60
C ASP A 9 -6.49 -18.53 -15.22
N SER A 10 -6.84 -17.26 -14.88
CA SER A 10 -6.46 -16.67 -13.60
C SER A 10 -7.32 -17.23 -12.47
N GLU A 11 -6.70 -17.75 -11.43
CA GLU A 11 -7.38 -18.26 -10.23
C GLU A 11 -7.89 -17.13 -9.33
N PHE A 12 -7.24 -15.98 -9.37
CA PHE A 12 -7.64 -14.79 -8.60
C PHE A 12 -7.19 -13.50 -9.30
N CYS A 13 -7.79 -12.39 -8.89
CA CYS A 13 -7.37 -11.06 -9.34
C CYS A 13 -6.20 -10.55 -8.48
N THR A 14 -5.05 -10.31 -9.09
CA THR A 14 -3.85 -9.80 -8.39
C THR A 14 -4.03 -8.39 -7.84
N LYS A 15 -4.96 -7.60 -8.39
CA LYS A 15 -5.21 -6.22 -7.96
C LYS A 15 -6.16 -6.15 -6.76
N CYS A 16 -7.27 -6.89 -6.75
CA CYS A 16 -8.29 -6.77 -5.70
C CYS A 16 -8.43 -8.02 -4.82
N GLY A 17 -7.74 -9.11 -5.15
CA GLY A 17 -7.77 -10.35 -4.38
C GLY A 17 -9.06 -11.15 -4.49
N THR A 18 -9.92 -10.90 -5.49
CA THR A 18 -11.12 -11.71 -5.73
C THR A 18 -10.72 -13.07 -6.28
N ILE A 19 -11.23 -14.15 -5.68
CA ILE A 19 -11.00 -15.54 -6.10
C ILE A 19 -12.05 -15.92 -7.16
N PHE A 20 -11.66 -16.65 -8.20
CA PHE A 20 -12.51 -17.09 -9.32
C PHE A 20 -12.72 -18.59 -9.37
N ILE A 21 -11.98 -19.35 -8.57
CA ILE A 21 -12.07 -20.81 -8.45
C ILE A 21 -12.75 -21.18 -7.13
N ASP A 22 -13.34 -22.36 -7.10
CA ASP A 22 -13.92 -22.95 -5.91
C ASP A 22 -12.88 -23.73 -5.08
N ASP A 23 -13.22 -24.10 -3.84
CA ASP A 23 -12.43 -24.97 -2.96
C ASP A 23 -11.02 -24.46 -2.59
N VAL A 24 -10.86 -23.13 -2.46
CA VAL A 24 -9.63 -22.54 -1.92
C VAL A 24 -9.70 -22.46 -0.40
N SER A 25 -8.80 -23.14 0.29
CA SER A 25 -8.69 -23.11 1.74
C SER A 25 -7.92 -21.87 2.23
N CYS A 26 -8.23 -21.42 3.44
CA CYS A 26 -7.48 -20.37 4.11
C CYS A 26 -6.07 -20.82 4.47
N PHE A 27 -5.08 -19.97 4.26
CA PHE A 27 -3.67 -20.25 4.61
C PHE A 27 -3.47 -20.63 6.09
N ASN A 28 -4.22 -20.01 7.00
CA ASN A 28 -4.12 -20.27 8.45
C ASN A 28 -5.12 -21.32 8.95
N HIS A 29 -6.19 -21.61 8.20
CA HIS A 29 -7.27 -22.49 8.60
C HIS A 29 -7.66 -23.40 7.44
N SER A 30 -7.10 -24.60 7.37
CA SER A 30 -7.31 -25.54 6.27
C SER A 30 -8.78 -25.95 6.08
N ASP A 31 -9.57 -25.86 7.13
CA ASP A 31 -10.99 -26.25 7.14
C ASP A 31 -11.95 -25.09 6.84
N ASP A 32 -11.44 -23.86 6.75
CA ASP A 32 -12.22 -22.67 6.44
C ASP A 32 -11.98 -22.24 4.97
N ASP A 33 -13.03 -22.01 4.22
CA ASP A 33 -12.94 -21.47 2.85
C ASP A 33 -12.33 -20.08 2.82
N ALA A 34 -11.41 -19.85 1.92
CA ALA A 34 -10.89 -18.52 1.65
C ALA A 34 -11.97 -17.60 1.05
N LYS A 35 -11.94 -16.34 1.43
CA LYS A 35 -12.85 -15.28 0.93
C LYS A 35 -12.14 -14.26 0.05
N GLY A 36 -10.83 -14.34 -0.01
CA GLY A 36 -10.01 -13.51 -0.88
C GLY A 36 -8.53 -13.85 -0.75
N VAL A 37 -7.76 -13.40 -1.72
CA VAL A 37 -6.31 -13.44 -1.73
C VAL A 37 -5.78 -12.06 -1.33
N CYS A 38 -4.86 -12.01 -0.38
CA CYS A 38 -4.25 -10.74 0.01
C CYS A 38 -3.46 -10.15 -1.17
N ALA A 39 -3.76 -8.90 -1.53
CA ALA A 39 -3.12 -8.22 -2.66
C ALA A 39 -1.61 -7.95 -2.44
N ILE A 40 -1.12 -8.06 -1.21
CA ILE A 40 0.28 -7.82 -0.85
C ILE A 40 1.08 -9.13 -0.81
N CYS A 41 0.65 -10.13 -0.02
CA CYS A 41 1.40 -11.38 0.13
C CYS A 41 0.91 -12.53 -0.77
N HIS A 42 -0.17 -12.34 -1.51
CA HIS A 42 -0.77 -13.31 -2.43
C HIS A 42 -1.15 -14.66 -1.79
N GLN A 43 -1.45 -14.67 -0.50
CA GLN A 43 -1.98 -15.83 0.22
C GLN A 43 -3.50 -15.71 0.37
N ALA A 44 -4.18 -16.86 0.33
CA ALA A 44 -5.63 -16.95 0.46
C ALA A 44 -6.06 -16.95 1.94
N TYR A 45 -7.08 -16.18 2.31
CA TYR A 45 -7.53 -16.04 3.69
C TYR A 45 -9.06 -16.07 3.83
N CYS A 46 -9.51 -16.67 4.94
CA CYS A 46 -10.92 -16.65 5.34
C CYS A 46 -11.34 -15.28 5.93
N LYS A 47 -12.61 -15.14 6.27
CA LYS A 47 -13.17 -13.91 6.89
C LYS A 47 -12.54 -13.52 8.24
N LYS A 48 -11.96 -14.48 8.96
CA LYS A 48 -11.30 -14.22 10.26
C LYS A 48 -9.88 -13.69 10.09
N CYS A 49 -9.23 -14.04 8.97
CA CYS A 49 -7.82 -13.75 8.71
C CYS A 49 -7.61 -12.60 7.74
N GLY A 50 -8.66 -12.06 7.14
CA GLY A 50 -8.56 -10.96 6.20
C GLY A 50 -9.87 -10.20 6.04
N LEU A 51 -9.75 -9.00 5.49
CA LEU A 51 -10.86 -8.08 5.25
C LEU A 51 -10.67 -7.30 3.95
N ARG A 52 -11.74 -6.67 3.47
CA ARG A 52 -11.66 -5.77 2.32
C ARG A 52 -11.51 -4.32 2.77
N VAL A 53 -10.45 -3.67 2.28
CA VAL A 53 -10.18 -2.25 2.47
C VAL A 53 -10.23 -1.57 1.11
N ASN A 54 -11.12 -0.62 0.92
CA ASN A 54 -11.30 0.10 -0.36
C ASN A 54 -11.46 -0.84 -1.58
N GLY A 55 -12.16 -1.97 -1.41
CA GLY A 55 -12.37 -2.95 -2.47
C GLY A 55 -11.24 -3.96 -2.69
N ILE A 56 -10.14 -3.84 -1.97
CA ILE A 56 -8.97 -4.72 -2.04
C ILE A 56 -8.97 -5.65 -0.83
N PHE A 57 -8.72 -6.93 -1.06
CA PHE A 57 -8.64 -7.90 0.03
C PHE A 57 -7.23 -7.93 0.63
N LEU A 58 -7.15 -7.76 1.95
CA LEU A 58 -5.91 -7.77 2.72
C LEU A 58 -6.02 -8.74 3.90
N CYS A 59 -4.93 -9.40 4.22
CA CYS A 59 -4.87 -10.19 5.46
C CYS A 59 -4.67 -9.27 6.68
N ASN A 60 -4.88 -9.79 7.87
CA ASN A 60 -4.76 -9.02 9.11
C ASN A 60 -3.36 -8.42 9.33
N GLN A 61 -2.31 -9.04 8.79
CA GLN A 61 -0.94 -8.51 8.86
C GLN A 61 -0.73 -7.29 7.95
N HIS A 62 -1.48 -7.20 6.87
CA HIS A 62 -1.35 -6.13 5.87
C HIS A 62 -2.54 -5.16 5.84
N SER A 63 -3.46 -5.27 6.79
CA SER A 63 -4.65 -4.41 6.88
C SER A 63 -4.35 -2.95 7.25
N ASP A 64 -3.18 -2.71 7.86
CA ASP A 64 -2.78 -1.39 8.34
C ASP A 64 -2.08 -0.53 7.28
N TYR A 65 -1.79 -1.08 6.10
CA TYR A 65 -1.22 -0.30 5.01
C TYR A 65 -2.19 0.79 4.53
N GLU A 66 -1.65 1.98 4.30
CA GLU A 66 -2.39 3.05 3.64
C GLU A 66 -2.49 2.74 2.15
N ILE A 67 -3.70 2.42 1.69
CA ILE A 67 -3.96 2.02 0.31
C ILE A 67 -4.88 3.04 -0.37
N TYR A 68 -4.47 3.47 -1.55
CA TYR A 68 -5.22 4.35 -2.42
C TYR A 68 -5.12 3.86 -3.88
N GLU A 69 -6.26 3.62 -4.51
CA GLU A 69 -6.37 3.17 -5.91
C GLU A 69 -5.49 1.95 -6.30
N GLY A 70 -5.30 1.02 -5.39
CA GLY A 70 -4.48 -0.17 -5.62
C GLY A 70 -2.98 0.01 -5.37
N MET A 71 -2.59 1.20 -4.92
CA MET A 71 -1.24 1.55 -4.51
C MET A 71 -1.16 1.55 -2.99
N ALA A 72 -0.09 1.01 -2.44
CA ALA A 72 0.19 1.03 -1.01
C ALA A 72 1.39 1.92 -0.69
N ARG A 73 1.31 2.63 0.43
CA ARG A 73 2.42 3.44 0.91
C ARG A 73 3.52 2.54 1.47
N VAL A 74 4.76 2.73 0.99
CA VAL A 74 5.97 2.04 1.47
C VAL A 74 6.94 2.96 2.19
N PHE A 75 6.89 4.27 1.90
CA PHE A 75 7.75 5.27 2.54
C PHE A 75 7.04 6.63 2.59
N GLY A 76 7.45 7.49 3.51
CA GLY A 76 6.99 8.86 3.61
C GLY A 76 8.00 9.74 4.33
N SER A 77 8.28 10.90 3.77
CA SER A 77 9.22 11.88 4.33
C SER A 77 8.85 13.30 3.89
N SER A 78 9.29 14.30 4.63
CA SER A 78 9.27 15.71 4.20
C SER A 78 10.47 16.06 3.32
N ASP A 79 11.49 15.19 3.27
CA ASP A 79 12.68 15.37 2.43
C ASP A 79 12.41 14.82 1.01
N GLU A 80 12.23 15.75 0.07
CA GLU A 80 11.99 15.43 -1.33
C GLU A 80 13.17 14.69 -1.98
N GLN A 81 14.40 14.97 -1.57
CA GLN A 81 15.60 14.33 -2.13
C GLN A 81 15.65 12.86 -1.75
N GLN A 82 15.35 12.54 -0.50
CA GLN A 82 15.29 11.16 -0.02
C GLN A 82 14.19 10.36 -0.72
N VAL A 83 12.99 10.93 -0.86
CA VAL A 83 11.87 10.26 -1.55
C VAL A 83 12.20 10.01 -3.02
N ASN A 84 12.82 11.00 -3.72
CA ASN A 84 13.23 10.84 -5.11
C ASN A 84 14.37 9.81 -5.27
N LEU A 85 15.30 9.74 -4.34
CA LEU A 85 16.34 8.71 -4.33
C LEU A 85 15.70 7.31 -4.25
N PHE A 86 14.84 7.07 -3.28
CA PHE A 86 14.16 5.77 -3.14
C PHE A 86 13.31 5.44 -4.36
N LYS A 87 12.60 6.44 -4.91
CA LYS A 87 11.85 6.25 -6.15
C LYS A 87 12.75 5.77 -7.28
N SER A 88 13.88 6.42 -7.51
CA SER A 88 14.83 6.06 -8.58
C SER A 88 15.36 4.63 -8.40
N VAL A 89 15.74 4.26 -7.17
CA VAL A 89 16.22 2.90 -6.88
C VAL A 89 15.14 1.85 -7.10
N LEU A 90 13.88 2.13 -6.73
CA LEU A 90 12.77 1.22 -6.99
C LEU A 90 12.52 1.06 -8.50
N GLU A 91 12.59 2.13 -9.27
CA GLU A 91 12.46 2.10 -10.75
C GLU A 91 13.59 1.28 -11.41
N GLU A 92 14.83 1.41 -10.92
CA GLU A 92 15.98 0.59 -11.37
C GLU A 92 15.78 -0.91 -11.10
N ASN A 93 15.01 -1.25 -10.07
CA ASN A 93 14.64 -2.63 -9.75
C ASN A 93 13.34 -3.09 -10.43
N ASN A 94 12.90 -2.40 -11.49
CA ASN A 94 11.69 -2.70 -12.27
C ASN A 94 10.40 -2.65 -11.45
N LEU A 95 10.34 -1.88 -10.39
CA LEU A 95 9.12 -1.56 -9.66
C LEU A 95 8.48 -0.28 -10.22
N HIS A 96 7.23 -0.04 -9.85
CA HIS A 96 6.43 1.06 -10.38
C HIS A 96 6.03 2.05 -9.27
N PRO A 97 7.00 2.78 -8.67
CA PRO A 97 6.72 3.72 -7.60
C PRO A 97 6.01 4.97 -8.13
N PHE A 98 5.13 5.50 -7.29
CA PHE A 98 4.42 6.75 -7.53
C PHE A 98 4.58 7.67 -6.33
N ILE A 99 4.89 8.95 -6.58
CA ILE A 99 4.95 9.99 -5.53
C ILE A 99 3.59 10.64 -5.40
N TYR A 100 3.03 10.56 -4.20
CA TYR A 100 1.83 11.28 -3.81
C TYR A 100 2.18 12.39 -2.82
N GLN A 101 1.91 13.63 -3.20
CA GLN A 101 2.13 14.80 -2.37
C GLN A 101 0.88 15.68 -2.38
N ARG A 102 0.34 15.90 -1.20
CA ARG A 102 -0.70 16.90 -1.01
C ARG A 102 -0.04 18.23 -0.66
N LYS A 103 0.12 19.11 -1.64
CA LYS A 103 0.60 20.46 -1.41
C LYS A 103 -0.53 21.30 -0.81
N ALA A 104 -0.26 21.99 0.30
CA ALA A 104 -1.16 23.03 0.78
C ALA A 104 -1.25 24.15 -0.27
N SER A 105 -2.45 24.41 -0.78
CA SER A 105 -2.66 25.56 -1.65
C SER A 105 -2.49 26.86 -0.85
N PRO A 106 -1.81 27.89 -1.39
CA PRO A 106 -1.77 29.21 -0.76
C PRO A 106 -3.15 29.80 -0.48
N ILE A 107 -4.16 29.42 -1.25
CA ILE A 107 -5.56 29.83 -1.06
C ILE A 107 -6.14 29.20 0.22
N SER A 108 -5.78 27.98 0.56
CA SER A 108 -6.22 27.31 1.79
C SER A 108 -5.61 27.98 3.05
N LEU A 109 -4.42 28.55 2.93
CA LEU A 109 -3.77 29.31 4.02
C LEU A 109 -4.46 30.64 4.31
N GLY A 110 -5.04 31.30 3.29
CA GLY A 110 -5.75 32.58 3.42
C GLY A 110 -7.18 32.46 3.96
N ALA A 111 -7.79 31.30 3.90
CA ALA A 111 -9.19 31.07 4.28
C ALA A 111 -9.38 30.67 5.76
N GLY A 112 -8.36 30.78 6.60
CA GLY A 112 -8.44 30.42 8.03
C GLY A 112 -8.64 28.93 8.28
N ASP A 113 -8.22 28.10 7.37
CA ASP A 113 -8.23 26.65 7.55
C ASP A 113 -7.13 26.23 8.53
N TYR A 114 -7.45 26.42 9.82
CA TYR A 114 -6.58 26.02 10.94
C TYR A 114 -6.36 24.50 11.03
N THR A 115 -6.99 23.71 10.17
CA THR A 115 -6.78 22.27 10.13
C THR A 115 -5.37 21.91 9.67
N LEU A 116 -4.70 22.80 8.92
CA LEU A 116 -3.30 22.65 8.53
C LEU A 116 -2.32 22.87 9.71
N PHE A 117 -2.74 23.59 10.73
CA PHE A 117 -1.93 23.91 11.91
C PHE A 117 -2.34 23.12 13.16
N ARG A 118 -3.41 22.36 13.07
CA ARG A 118 -3.66 21.39 14.13
C ARG A 118 -2.52 20.37 14.04
N ALA A 119 -1.64 20.43 15.03
CA ALA A 119 -1.03 19.23 15.52
C ALA A 119 -2.21 18.29 15.80
N SER A 120 -2.67 17.60 14.78
CA SER A 120 -3.73 16.64 14.93
C SER A 120 -3.22 15.69 15.97
N GLY A 121 -3.96 15.47 17.03
CA GLY A 121 -3.65 14.46 18.00
C GLY A 121 -3.81 13.05 17.41
N ASP A 122 -3.61 12.94 16.10
CA ASP A 122 -3.52 11.65 15.41
C ASP A 122 -2.20 11.01 15.83
N PRO A 123 -2.25 9.91 16.60
CA PRO A 123 -1.05 9.20 17.04
C PRO A 123 -0.23 8.63 15.86
N ARG A 124 -0.73 8.70 14.62
CA ARG A 124 -0.04 8.28 13.41
C ARG A 124 0.91 9.33 12.84
N GLY A 125 1.07 10.48 13.50
CA GLY A 125 2.07 11.49 13.15
C GLY A 125 2.02 11.92 11.68
N GLN A 126 0.89 12.50 11.24
CA GLN A 126 0.84 13.09 9.90
C GLN A 126 1.81 14.27 9.84
N ILE A 127 2.90 14.08 9.14
CA ILE A 127 3.87 15.11 8.85
C ILE A 127 3.19 16.12 7.90
N ILE A 128 3.19 17.40 8.27
CA ILE A 128 2.71 18.47 7.40
C ILE A 128 3.60 18.48 6.15
N ASN A 129 2.99 18.44 4.95
CA ASN A 129 3.68 18.32 3.66
C ASN A 129 4.47 17.01 3.47
N GLU A 130 4.01 15.93 4.07
CA GLU A 130 4.58 14.62 3.82
C GLU A 130 4.48 14.24 2.34
N ILE A 131 5.59 13.78 1.79
CA ILE A 131 5.67 13.19 0.46
C ILE A 131 5.61 11.69 0.65
N LYS A 132 4.61 11.05 0.06
CA LYS A 132 4.38 9.61 0.18
C LYS A 132 4.90 8.90 -1.07
N LEU A 133 5.68 7.86 -0.87
CA LEU A 133 6.10 6.96 -1.91
C LEU A 133 5.20 5.73 -1.88
N MET A 134 4.51 5.48 -2.98
CA MET A 134 3.53 4.43 -3.12
C MET A 134 3.92 3.48 -4.25
N VAL A 135 3.64 2.21 -4.07
CA VAL A 135 3.84 1.17 -5.09
C VAL A 135 2.56 0.34 -5.25
N PRO A 136 2.35 -0.34 -6.38
CA PRO A 136 1.28 -1.32 -6.50
C PRO A 136 1.31 -2.32 -5.34
N CYS A 137 0.16 -2.73 -4.82
CA CYS A 137 0.09 -3.65 -3.67
C CYS A 137 0.91 -4.93 -3.86
N ALA A 138 0.98 -5.45 -5.10
CA ALA A 138 1.77 -6.63 -5.42
C ALA A 138 3.31 -6.43 -5.29
N GLU A 139 3.78 -5.19 -5.26
CA GLU A 139 5.21 -4.85 -5.22
C GLU A 139 5.69 -4.44 -3.83
N VAL A 140 4.79 -4.30 -2.85
CA VAL A 140 5.07 -3.76 -1.51
C VAL A 140 6.23 -4.47 -0.82
N LEU A 141 6.17 -5.79 -0.69
CA LEU A 141 7.17 -6.56 0.04
C LEU A 141 8.57 -6.48 -0.61
N HIS A 142 8.62 -6.37 -1.93
CA HIS A 142 9.88 -6.18 -2.64
C HIS A 142 10.42 -4.76 -2.46
N ALA A 143 9.55 -3.75 -2.54
CA ALA A 143 9.91 -2.36 -2.33
C ALA A 143 10.42 -2.10 -0.90
N GLU A 144 9.75 -2.63 0.12
CA GLU A 144 10.17 -2.51 1.52
C GLU A 144 11.55 -3.12 1.74
N LYS A 145 11.81 -4.30 1.20
CA LYS A 145 13.13 -4.94 1.30
C LYS A 145 14.24 -4.06 0.73
N ILE A 146 14.02 -3.45 -0.44
CA ILE A 146 15.00 -2.56 -1.07
C ILE A 146 15.22 -1.30 -0.22
N ILE A 147 14.14 -0.71 0.31
CA ILE A 147 14.22 0.48 1.16
C ILE A 147 14.98 0.18 2.45
N ASP A 148 14.71 -0.93 3.10
CA ASP A 148 15.40 -1.36 4.33
C ASP A 148 16.91 -1.58 4.09
N GLU A 149 17.28 -2.18 2.96
CA GLU A 149 18.68 -2.37 2.57
C GLU A 149 19.40 -1.03 2.36
N LEU A 150 18.73 -0.03 1.81
CA LEU A 150 19.26 1.32 1.62
C LEU A 150 19.43 2.07 2.95
N ASP A 151 18.43 2.01 3.82
CA ASP A 151 18.49 2.67 5.13
C ASP A 151 19.63 2.11 5.98
N GLN A 152 19.86 0.80 5.96
CA GLN A 152 20.98 0.16 6.65
C GLN A 152 22.34 0.58 6.09
N SER A 153 22.46 0.79 4.78
CA SER A 153 23.71 1.22 4.13
C SER A 153 24.05 2.70 4.37
N THR A 154 23.08 3.51 4.78
CA THR A 154 23.26 4.95 5.03
C THR A 154 23.75 5.26 6.46
N ILE A 155 23.75 4.26 7.35
CA ILE A 155 24.11 4.41 8.78
C ILE A 155 25.60 4.08 9.05
N GLU A 156 26.37 3.62 8.04
CA GLU A 156 27.83 3.39 8.18
C GLU A 156 28.69 4.63 7.88
#